data_bbfe253f18d20cb70b9337ace6715247
#
_entry.id   bbfe253f18d20cb70b9337ace6715247
#
_cell.length_a   1.000
_cell.length_b   1.000
_cell.length_c   1.000
_cell.angle_alpha   90.00
_cell.angle_beta   90.00
_cell.angle_gamma   90.00
#
_symmetry.space_group_name_H-M   'P 1'
#
loop_
_entity.id
_entity.type
_entity.pdbx_description
1 polymer ?
#
loop_
_entity_poly.entity_id
_entity_poly.type
_entity_poly.pdbx_seq_one_letter_code
_entity_poly.pdbx_strand_id
1 'polypeptide(L)'
;GVMEKEDPNNPEFVVPAKLKELYEKKDFGPYAMPDGRMPVCFATATDNTGGNSGSPVFNAKGELIGTGFDRNYEGLTGDIAYNPQLQRAACVDIRYTLFIIDKFAGASHLLKEMTIIR
;
A
#
# COMPACT_ATOMS: atom_id res chain seq x y z
N GLY A 1 9.27 -2.42 -9.39
CA GLY A 1 8.89 -2.23 -8.03
C GLY A 1 9.40 -3.31 -7.08
N VAL A 2 8.49 -3.97 -6.38
CA VAL A 2 8.84 -4.94 -5.33
C VAL A 2 9.72 -6.08 -5.86
N MET A 3 9.38 -6.63 -7.03
CA MET A 3 10.14 -7.75 -7.61
C MET A 3 11.55 -7.36 -8.02
N GLU A 4 11.74 -6.13 -8.48
CA GLU A 4 13.03 -5.61 -8.93
C GLU A 4 14.00 -5.37 -7.77
N LYS A 5 13.46 -5.17 -6.56
CA LYS A 5 14.24 -4.92 -5.36
C LYS A 5 14.62 -6.19 -4.61
N GLU A 6 14.24 -7.34 -5.10
CA GLU A 6 14.54 -8.59 -4.44
C GLU A 6 16.06 -8.83 -4.36
N ASP A 7 16.52 -9.20 -3.17
CA ASP A 7 17.88 -9.66 -2.90
C ASP A 7 17.80 -10.93 -2.05
N PRO A 8 18.03 -12.13 -2.65
CA PRO A 8 17.94 -13.39 -1.91
C PRO A 8 18.95 -13.50 -0.78
N ASN A 9 20.03 -12.71 -0.80
CA ASN A 9 21.07 -12.72 0.22
C ASN A 9 20.76 -11.81 1.40
N ASN A 10 19.71 -11.00 1.31
CA ASN A 10 19.29 -10.09 2.37
C ASN A 10 17.88 -10.45 2.82
N PRO A 11 17.67 -10.92 4.08
CA PRO A 11 16.34 -11.36 4.53
C PRO A 11 15.28 -10.26 4.47
N GLU A 12 15.66 -8.97 4.48
CA GLU A 12 14.71 -7.87 4.35
C GLU A 12 14.17 -7.70 2.93
N PHE A 13 14.87 -8.23 1.92
CA PHE A 13 14.51 -8.06 0.51
C PHE A 13 14.19 -9.39 -0.18
N VAL A 14 13.92 -10.44 0.58
CA VAL A 14 13.47 -11.71 0.01
C VAL A 14 11.98 -11.62 -0.29
N VAL A 15 11.61 -11.94 -1.54
CA VAL A 15 10.19 -12.01 -1.95
C VAL A 15 9.68 -13.43 -1.73
N PRO A 16 8.58 -13.64 -0.99
CA PRO A 16 8.00 -14.98 -0.81
C PRO A 16 7.68 -15.66 -2.13
N ALA A 17 7.94 -16.96 -2.22
CA ALA A 17 7.74 -17.72 -3.46
C ALA A 17 6.31 -17.63 -3.99
N LYS A 18 5.30 -17.66 -3.12
CA LYS A 18 3.90 -17.54 -3.51
C LYS A 18 3.61 -16.18 -4.14
N LEU A 19 4.22 -15.11 -3.63
CA LEU A 19 4.05 -13.78 -4.20
C LEU A 19 4.70 -13.68 -5.59
N LYS A 20 5.87 -14.28 -5.78
CA LYS A 20 6.49 -14.38 -7.10
C LYS A 20 5.62 -15.13 -8.10
N GLU A 21 5.04 -16.23 -7.67
CA GLU A 21 4.13 -17.02 -8.51
C GLU A 21 2.94 -16.20 -8.97
N LEU A 22 2.29 -15.48 -8.05
CA LEU A 22 1.17 -14.60 -8.37
C LEU A 22 1.57 -13.49 -9.33
N TYR A 23 2.77 -12.94 -9.17
CA TYR A 23 3.28 -11.91 -10.05
C TYR A 23 3.54 -12.45 -11.47
N GLU A 24 4.19 -13.59 -11.58
CA GLU A 24 4.51 -14.23 -12.88
C GLU A 24 3.24 -14.60 -13.63
N LYS A 25 2.24 -15.09 -12.95
CA LYS A 25 0.93 -15.42 -13.53
C LYS A 25 0.04 -14.20 -13.71
N LYS A 26 0.43 -13.06 -13.14
CA LYS A 26 -0.39 -11.84 -13.08
C LYS A 26 -1.78 -12.08 -12.49
N ASP A 27 -1.85 -12.98 -11.52
CA ASP A 27 -3.10 -13.32 -10.82
C ASP A 27 -3.37 -12.31 -9.71
N PHE A 28 -3.72 -11.09 -10.13
CA PHE A 28 -4.03 -10.00 -9.21
C PHE A 28 -5.52 -9.89 -8.87
N GLY A 29 -6.35 -10.74 -9.48
CA GLY A 29 -7.79 -10.69 -9.29
C GLY A 29 -8.36 -9.32 -9.71
N PRO A 30 -9.42 -8.84 -9.03
CA PRO A 30 -10.04 -7.56 -9.37
C PRO A 30 -9.25 -6.34 -8.84
N TYR A 31 -8.07 -6.53 -8.25
CA TYR A 31 -7.34 -5.48 -7.54
C TYR A 31 -6.32 -4.74 -8.39
N ALA A 32 -6.04 -5.22 -9.60
CA ALA A 32 -5.12 -4.57 -10.52
C ALA A 32 -5.68 -3.25 -11.03
N MET A 33 -4.76 -2.34 -11.42
CA MET A 33 -5.15 -1.13 -12.13
C MET A 33 -5.61 -1.47 -13.55
N PRO A 34 -6.33 -0.55 -14.25
CA PRO A 34 -6.79 -0.81 -15.62
C PRO A 34 -5.69 -1.17 -16.61
N ASP A 35 -4.44 -0.76 -16.37
CA ASP A 35 -3.29 -1.11 -17.20
C ASP A 35 -2.68 -2.49 -16.87
N GLY A 36 -3.28 -3.22 -15.94
CA GLY A 36 -2.85 -4.56 -15.54
C GLY A 36 -1.79 -4.60 -14.46
N ARG A 37 -1.32 -3.45 -13.97
CA ARG A 37 -0.33 -3.39 -12.89
C ARG A 37 -1.00 -3.41 -11.53
N MET A 38 -0.30 -4.00 -10.55
CA MET A 38 -0.73 -4.01 -9.16
C MET A 38 -0.14 -2.79 -8.43
N PRO A 39 -0.96 -1.84 -7.98
CA PRO A 39 -0.46 -0.74 -7.16
C PRO A 39 -0.08 -1.25 -5.77
N VAL A 40 1.05 -0.79 -5.24
CA VAL A 40 1.53 -1.19 -3.90
C VAL A 40 1.46 0.00 -2.94
N CYS A 41 2.03 1.14 -3.33
CA CYS A 41 2.13 2.33 -2.49
C CYS A 41 1.80 3.58 -3.30
N PHE A 42 1.38 4.62 -2.60
CA PHE A 42 1.17 5.95 -3.18
C PHE A 42 1.56 7.02 -2.15
N ALA A 43 1.77 8.23 -2.63
CA ALA A 43 2.08 9.37 -1.77
C ALA A 43 0.88 10.33 -1.72
N THR A 44 0.67 10.92 -0.56
CA THR A 44 -0.38 11.92 -0.35
C THR A 44 0.20 13.20 0.24
N ALA A 45 -0.44 14.33 -0.04
CA ALA A 45 -0.08 15.62 0.53
C ALA A 45 -0.87 15.85 1.84
N THR A 46 -0.77 14.90 2.76
CA THR A 46 -1.44 14.95 4.05
C THR A 46 -0.43 15.15 5.17
N ASP A 47 -0.85 15.86 6.21
CA ASP A 47 -0.01 16.05 7.40
C ASP A 47 -0.02 14.76 8.24
N ASN A 48 1.16 14.35 8.68
CA ASN A 48 1.30 13.23 9.60
C ASN A 48 2.56 13.40 10.46
N THR A 49 2.56 12.71 11.59
CA THR A 49 3.69 12.72 12.53
C THR A 49 4.00 11.29 12.96
N GLY A 50 5.06 11.14 13.74
CA GLY A 50 5.35 9.84 14.36
C GLY A 50 4.16 9.35 15.19
N GLY A 51 3.88 8.07 15.11
CA GLY A 51 2.71 7.45 15.73
C GLY A 51 1.51 7.28 14.81
N ASN A 52 1.52 7.86 13.62
CA ASN A 52 0.44 7.71 12.63
C ASN A 52 0.56 6.44 11.79
N SER A 53 1.57 5.61 12.01
CA SER A 53 1.74 4.34 11.30
C SER A 53 0.52 3.44 11.52
N GLY A 54 -0.03 2.92 10.42
CA GLY A 54 -1.25 2.12 10.45
C GLY A 54 -2.54 2.92 10.36
N SER A 55 -2.47 4.25 10.32
CA SER A 55 -3.65 5.10 10.21
C SER A 55 -4.37 4.92 8.88
N PRO A 56 -5.71 4.89 8.88
CA PRO A 56 -6.48 4.80 7.64
C PRO A 56 -6.37 6.08 6.82
N VAL A 57 -6.35 5.92 5.49
CA VAL A 57 -6.37 7.04 4.55
C VAL A 57 -7.68 6.98 3.76
N PHE A 58 -8.41 8.09 3.74
CA PHE A 58 -9.71 8.19 3.08
C PHE A 58 -9.67 9.19 1.93
N ASN A 59 -10.49 8.95 0.91
CA ASN A 59 -10.72 9.94 -0.13
C ASN A 59 -11.80 10.95 0.31
N ALA A 60 -12.12 11.90 -0.56
CA ALA A 60 -13.10 12.95 -0.26
C ALA A 60 -14.52 12.40 0.00
N LYS A 61 -14.80 11.19 -0.44
CA LYS A 61 -16.09 10.52 -0.21
C LYS A 61 -16.13 9.72 1.09
N GLY A 62 -15.02 9.69 1.86
CA GLY A 62 -14.92 8.91 3.08
C GLY A 62 -14.62 7.43 2.86
N GLU A 63 -14.22 7.05 1.65
CA GLU A 63 -13.86 5.67 1.35
C GLU A 63 -12.41 5.40 1.72
N LEU A 64 -12.15 4.23 2.33
CA LEU A 64 -10.80 3.82 2.68
C LEU A 64 -10.01 3.49 1.41
N ILE A 65 -8.90 4.20 1.18
CA ILE A 65 -8.06 4.02 0.00
C ILE A 65 -6.68 3.49 0.32
N GLY A 66 -6.27 3.50 1.58
CA GLY A 66 -4.96 3.00 1.95
C GLY A 66 -4.68 3.10 3.43
N THR A 67 -3.43 2.79 3.79
CA THR A 67 -2.92 2.83 5.15
C THR A 67 -1.60 3.60 5.18
N GLY A 68 -1.51 4.63 6.01
CA GLY A 68 -0.27 5.41 6.18
C GLY A 68 0.79 4.61 6.92
N PHE A 69 2.05 4.73 6.50
CA PHE A 69 3.12 4.02 7.19
C PHE A 69 4.40 4.83 7.33
N ASP A 70 4.60 5.87 6.51
CA ASP A 70 5.86 6.61 6.49
C ASP A 70 5.64 8.02 5.92
N ARG A 71 6.70 8.78 5.82
CA ARG A 71 6.70 10.09 5.17
C ARG A 71 8.06 10.31 4.49
N ASN A 72 8.11 11.25 3.53
CA ASN A 72 9.36 11.59 2.88
C ASN A 72 10.26 12.39 3.83
N TYR A 73 11.51 12.54 3.45
CA TYR A 73 12.50 13.28 4.26
C TYR A 73 12.05 14.71 4.55
N GLU A 74 11.51 15.39 3.57
CA GLU A 74 10.99 16.76 3.69
C GLU A 74 9.82 16.85 4.68
N GLY A 75 9.14 15.74 4.93
CA GLY A 75 8.05 15.66 5.90
C GLY A 75 8.48 15.78 7.35
N LEU A 76 9.77 15.62 7.64
CA LEU A 76 10.27 15.74 9.02
C LEU A 76 10.04 17.13 9.60
N THR A 77 10.02 18.17 8.78
CA THR A 77 9.70 19.53 9.23
C THR A 77 8.24 19.71 9.62
N GLY A 78 7.37 18.77 9.26
CA GLY A 78 5.95 18.79 9.60
C GLY A 78 5.68 18.72 11.09
N ASP A 79 6.63 18.24 11.90
CA ASP A 79 6.53 18.24 13.37
C ASP A 79 6.56 19.67 13.94
N ILE A 80 7.07 20.62 13.16
CA ILE A 80 7.16 22.03 13.54
C ILE A 80 6.17 22.88 12.74
N ALA A 81 6.18 22.73 11.39
CA ALA A 81 5.33 23.48 10.49
C ALA A 81 5.03 22.65 9.25
N TYR A 82 3.74 22.42 8.95
CA TYR A 82 3.31 21.66 7.78
C TYR A 82 3.52 22.48 6.50
N ASN A 83 4.20 21.85 5.52
CA ASN A 83 4.41 22.43 4.19
C ASN A 83 3.84 21.48 3.13
N PRO A 84 2.62 21.77 2.59
CA PRO A 84 1.96 20.85 1.65
C PRO A 84 2.66 20.73 0.29
N GLN A 85 3.59 21.63 -0.03
CA GLN A 85 4.33 21.56 -1.29
C GLN A 85 5.47 20.55 -1.26
N LEU A 86 6.07 20.33 -0.09
CA LEU A 86 7.25 19.48 0.08
C LEU A 86 6.96 18.18 0.81
N GLN A 87 6.01 18.21 1.75
CA GLN A 87 5.74 17.06 2.63
C GLN A 87 4.80 16.06 1.95
N ARG A 88 5.15 14.78 2.02
CA ARG A 88 4.33 13.70 1.49
C ARG A 88 4.29 12.55 2.48
N ALA A 89 3.10 12.01 2.70
CA ALA A 89 2.91 10.76 3.42
C ALA A 89 3.00 9.59 2.45
N ALA A 90 3.66 8.51 2.86
CA ALA A 90 3.73 7.28 2.10
C ALA A 90 2.66 6.32 2.63
N CYS A 91 1.86 5.77 1.72
CA CYS A 91 0.72 4.94 2.06
C CYS A 91 0.71 3.66 1.24
N VAL A 92 0.29 2.55 1.88
CA VAL A 92 0.01 1.30 1.17
C VAL A 92 -1.34 1.43 0.48
N ASP A 93 -1.41 1.09 -0.80
CA ASP A 93 -2.67 1.11 -1.55
C ASP A 93 -3.59 0.00 -1.04
N ILE A 94 -4.86 0.33 -0.81
CA ILE A 94 -5.85 -0.65 -0.30
C ILE A 94 -6.01 -1.83 -1.25
N ARG A 95 -5.82 -1.64 -2.55
CA ARG A 95 -5.90 -2.74 -3.52
C ARG A 95 -4.83 -3.78 -3.29
N TYR A 96 -3.62 -3.36 -2.92
CA TYR A 96 -2.54 -4.28 -2.55
C TYR A 96 -2.87 -5.04 -1.27
N THR A 97 -3.42 -4.35 -0.26
CA THR A 97 -3.84 -4.98 0.99
C THR A 97 -4.88 -6.07 0.74
N LEU A 98 -5.90 -5.77 -0.07
CA LEU A 98 -6.96 -6.73 -0.41
C LEU A 98 -6.41 -7.90 -1.23
N PHE A 99 -5.49 -7.63 -2.15
CA PHE A 99 -4.82 -8.66 -2.93
C PHE A 99 -4.05 -9.64 -2.03
N ILE A 100 -3.29 -9.13 -1.06
CA ILE A 100 -2.55 -9.97 -0.12
C ILE A 100 -3.52 -10.82 0.73
N ILE A 101 -4.61 -10.24 1.22
CA ILE A 101 -5.61 -10.96 2.01
C ILE A 101 -6.24 -12.09 1.19
N ASP A 102 -6.65 -11.81 -0.04
CA ASP A 102 -7.38 -12.75 -0.89
C ASP A 102 -6.47 -13.79 -1.51
N LYS A 103 -5.46 -13.36 -2.27
CA LYS A 103 -4.67 -14.24 -3.13
C LYS A 103 -3.44 -14.81 -2.45
N PHE A 104 -2.75 -14.03 -1.64
CA PHE A 104 -1.52 -14.48 -0.99
C PHE A 104 -1.82 -15.25 0.30
N ALA A 105 -2.62 -14.69 1.18
CA ALA A 105 -2.94 -15.29 2.48
C ALA A 105 -4.11 -16.26 2.43
N GLY A 106 -4.91 -16.26 1.35
CA GLY A 106 -6.06 -17.14 1.20
C GLY A 106 -7.18 -16.86 2.20
N ALA A 107 -7.27 -15.63 2.70
CA ALA A 107 -8.24 -15.23 3.73
C ALA A 107 -9.43 -14.47 3.14
N SER A 108 -9.93 -14.92 1.99
CA SER A 108 -11.03 -14.26 1.26
C SER A 108 -12.32 -14.13 2.09
N HIS A 109 -12.48 -14.95 3.13
CA HIS A 109 -13.63 -14.85 4.04
C HIS A 109 -13.71 -13.49 4.74
N LEU A 110 -12.58 -12.82 4.96
CA LEU A 110 -12.55 -11.47 5.55
C LEU A 110 -13.15 -10.44 4.60
N LEU A 111 -13.00 -10.63 3.30
CA LEU A 111 -13.51 -9.70 2.29
C LEU A 111 -15.03 -9.73 2.21
N LYS A 112 -15.66 -10.85 2.60
CA LYS A 112 -17.11 -10.98 2.61
C LYS A 112 -17.77 -10.13 3.67
N GLU A 113 -17.03 -9.71 4.67
CA GLU A 113 -17.51 -8.84 5.75
C GLU A 113 -17.34 -7.36 5.40
N MET A 114 -16.67 -7.05 4.29
CA MET A 114 -16.38 -5.68 3.85
C MET A 114 -17.28 -5.26 2.70
N THR A 115 -17.62 -3.97 2.66
CA THR A 115 -18.26 -3.35 1.48
C THR A 115 -17.15 -2.79 0.59
N ILE A 116 -16.94 -3.42 -0.56
CA ILE A 116 -15.89 -3.03 -1.52
C ILE A 116 -16.54 -2.20 -2.63
N ILE A 117 -16.04 -0.98 -2.78
CA ILE A 117 -16.49 -0.04 -3.81
C ILE A 117 -15.50 -0.09 -4.98
N ARG A 118 -16.04 -0.39 -6.15
CA ARG A 118 -15.25 -0.58 -7.37
C ARG A 118 -15.49 0.52 -8.39
#